data_fd24166fb8493b11cf00a305221ef5e2
#
_entry.id   fd24166fb8493b11cf00a305221ef5e2
#
_cell.length_a   1.000
_cell.length_b   1.000
_cell.length_c   1.000
_cell.angle_alpha   90.00
_cell.angle_beta   90.00
_cell.angle_gamma   90.00
#
_symmetry.space_group_name_H-M   'P 1'
#
loop_
_entity.id
_entity.type
_entity.pdbx_description
1 polymer ?
#
loop_
_entity_poly.entity_id
_entity_poly.type
_entity_poly.pdbx_seq_one_letter_code
_entity_poly.pdbx_strand_id
1 'polypeptide(L)'
;MNDIKIIYQDNDILILDKPSGITVNNAETTKGQFTIEDYLRENFSFQSPTNDEHDFYKRAGIVHRIDKETSGILVVALNKESFENLQLQFKERKVSKTYIALVHGHLVSEEGEISVSVGRLPWNRKRFGVLVGGKEAKTHYKVLKKYQKPFTLLELIPKTGRTHQIRVHLKYFNHPIFGDFLYAGRKTARQDRKVLPRFFLHAQKINFLHPKTGKKIEFESPLPPELKRTLKIMGN
;
A
#
# COMPACT_ATOMS: atom_id res chain seq x y z
N MET A 1 3.09 -14.70 16.04
CA MET A 1 3.80 -14.36 14.79
C MET A 1 2.79 -13.78 13.82
N ASN A 2 3.09 -12.65 13.19
CA ASN A 2 2.18 -12.08 12.17
C ASN A 2 2.20 -13.01 10.95
N ASP A 3 1.07 -13.63 10.65
CA ASP A 3 0.92 -14.66 9.62
C ASP A 3 1.01 -14.03 8.22
N ILE A 4 2.23 -13.96 7.67
CA ILE A 4 2.48 -13.51 6.30
C ILE A 4 2.07 -14.66 5.39
N LYS A 5 1.01 -14.48 4.58
CA LYS A 5 0.50 -15.52 3.69
C LYS A 5 1.08 -15.37 2.29
N ILE A 6 1.44 -16.48 1.70
CA ILE A 6 1.79 -16.57 0.28
C ILE A 6 0.50 -16.77 -0.50
N ILE A 7 0.18 -15.84 -1.42
CA ILE A 7 -0.95 -15.96 -2.34
C ILE A 7 -0.56 -16.79 -3.56
N TYR A 8 0.68 -16.57 -4.06
CA TYR A 8 1.19 -17.26 -5.24
C TYR A 8 2.72 -17.27 -5.22
N GLN A 9 3.31 -18.31 -5.76
CA GLN A 9 4.75 -18.42 -5.96
C GLN A 9 5.04 -19.27 -7.20
N ASP A 10 6.01 -18.84 -7.99
CA ASP A 10 6.68 -19.65 -9.01
C ASP A 10 8.20 -19.40 -8.96
N ASN A 11 8.92 -19.66 -10.05
CA ASN A 11 10.38 -19.46 -10.10
C ASN A 11 10.79 -17.98 -10.26
N ASP A 12 9.86 -17.10 -10.63
CA ASP A 12 10.11 -15.72 -11.03
C ASP A 12 9.55 -14.71 -10.03
N ILE A 13 8.38 -15.00 -9.46
CA ILE A 13 7.66 -14.06 -8.58
C ILE A 13 7.10 -14.73 -7.32
N LEU A 14 6.97 -13.94 -6.29
CA LEU A 14 6.29 -14.26 -5.05
C LEU A 14 5.24 -13.17 -4.75
N ILE A 15 4.00 -13.57 -4.50
CA ILE A 15 2.92 -12.68 -4.12
C ILE A 15 2.55 -12.94 -2.68
N LEU A 16 2.73 -11.93 -1.84
CA LEU A 16 2.42 -11.99 -0.41
C LEU A 16 1.13 -11.23 -0.10
N ASP A 17 0.36 -11.75 0.86
CA ASP A 17 -0.65 -10.99 1.60
C ASP A 17 0.00 -10.44 2.86
N LYS A 18 0.45 -9.19 2.80
CA LYS A 18 1.11 -8.53 3.93
C LYS A 18 0.08 -8.17 4.99
N PRO A 19 0.22 -8.65 6.23
CA PRO A 19 -0.62 -8.17 7.33
C PRO A 19 -0.32 -6.70 7.65
N SER A 20 -1.27 -6.05 8.32
CA SER A 20 -1.02 -4.72 8.90
C SER A 20 0.00 -4.79 10.04
N GLY A 21 0.75 -3.71 10.23
CA GLY A 21 1.67 -3.57 11.35
C GLY A 21 3.13 -3.94 11.05
N ILE A 22 3.42 -4.55 9.89
CA ILE A 22 4.79 -4.88 9.46
C ILE A 22 5.26 -3.88 8.40
N THR A 23 6.46 -3.34 8.57
CA THR A 23 7.14 -2.50 7.58
C THR A 23 7.71 -3.38 6.46
N VAL A 24 7.76 -2.87 5.23
CA VAL A 24 8.26 -3.65 4.09
C VAL A 24 9.78 -3.74 4.12
N ASN A 25 10.48 -2.62 4.13
CA ASN A 25 11.94 -2.59 4.04
C ASN A 25 12.60 -2.26 5.37
N ASN A 26 13.81 -2.77 5.56
CA ASN A 26 14.71 -2.34 6.62
C ASN A 26 15.15 -0.88 6.41
N ALA A 27 15.27 -0.14 7.50
CA ALA A 27 15.75 1.23 7.56
C ALA A 27 16.20 1.55 8.99
N GLU A 28 16.95 2.63 9.19
CA GLU A 28 17.32 3.12 10.54
C GLU A 28 16.09 3.27 11.47
N THR A 29 14.94 3.68 10.91
CA THR A 29 13.69 3.86 11.65
C THR A 29 12.98 2.55 12.01
N THR A 30 13.42 1.41 11.47
CA THR A 30 12.87 0.07 11.75
C THR A 30 13.84 -0.81 12.54
N LYS A 31 14.98 -0.27 12.99
CA LYS A 31 15.99 -1.01 13.74
C LYS A 31 15.37 -1.73 14.93
N GLY A 32 15.58 -3.05 15.01
CA GLY A 32 14.99 -3.92 16.06
C GLY A 32 13.52 -4.29 15.84
N GLN A 33 12.90 -3.93 14.71
CA GLN A 33 11.56 -4.36 14.32
C GLN A 33 11.67 -5.35 13.16
N PHE A 34 10.94 -6.46 13.24
CA PHE A 34 10.81 -7.41 12.15
C PHE A 34 10.10 -6.79 10.95
N THR A 35 10.65 -7.00 9.75
CA THR A 35 10.16 -6.47 8.48
C THR A 35 9.83 -7.58 7.48
N ILE A 36 9.17 -7.23 6.37
CA ILE A 36 8.99 -8.18 5.26
C ILE A 36 10.35 -8.55 4.65
N GLU A 37 11.30 -7.61 4.60
CA GLU A 37 12.64 -7.89 4.10
C GLU A 37 13.34 -8.96 4.95
N ASP A 38 13.20 -8.94 6.29
CA ASP A 38 13.74 -9.97 7.16
C ASP A 38 13.06 -11.32 6.89
N TYR A 39 11.72 -11.34 6.81
CA TYR A 39 10.97 -12.54 6.44
C TYR A 39 11.48 -13.17 5.14
N LEU A 40 11.71 -12.34 4.12
CA LEU A 40 12.19 -12.82 2.82
C LEU A 40 13.61 -13.39 2.92
N ARG A 41 14.51 -12.76 3.67
CA ARG A 41 15.88 -13.24 3.86
C ARG A 41 15.95 -14.53 4.66
N GLU A 42 15.04 -14.75 5.60
CA GLU A 42 14.96 -15.97 6.42
C GLU A 42 14.39 -17.16 5.64
N ASN A 43 13.46 -16.90 4.69
CA ASN A 43 12.70 -17.97 4.03
C ASN A 43 13.07 -18.20 2.56
N PHE A 44 13.84 -17.28 1.95
CA PHE A 44 14.21 -17.33 0.55
C PHE A 44 15.70 -16.97 0.37
N SER A 45 16.30 -17.47 -0.71
CA SER A 45 17.72 -17.23 -0.99
C SER A 45 17.92 -15.90 -1.74
N PHE A 46 18.29 -14.85 -1.01
CA PHE A 46 18.67 -13.54 -1.57
C PHE A 46 20.14 -13.19 -1.27
N GLN A 47 20.98 -14.22 -1.06
CA GLN A 47 22.41 -14.00 -0.87
C GLN A 47 23.10 -13.80 -2.22
N SER A 48 23.95 -12.79 -2.28
CA SER A 48 24.80 -12.58 -3.46
C SER A 48 25.89 -13.64 -3.52
N PRO A 49 25.98 -14.42 -4.60
CA PRO A 49 27.01 -15.46 -4.73
C PRO A 49 28.45 -14.91 -4.85
N THR A 50 28.62 -13.64 -5.22
CA THR A 50 29.90 -13.02 -5.55
C THR A 50 30.07 -11.60 -4.98
N ASN A 51 29.42 -11.29 -3.84
CA ASN A 51 29.34 -9.90 -3.33
C ASN A 51 28.81 -8.90 -4.36
N ASP A 52 27.94 -9.36 -5.28
CA ASP A 52 27.27 -8.51 -6.27
C ASP A 52 26.38 -7.49 -5.55
N GLU A 53 26.68 -6.22 -5.72
CA GLU A 53 25.98 -5.11 -5.09
C GLU A 53 24.64 -4.75 -5.76
N HIS A 54 24.11 -5.64 -6.60
CA HIS A 54 22.84 -5.41 -7.30
C HIS A 54 21.68 -5.20 -6.34
N ASP A 55 20.79 -4.27 -6.69
CA ASP A 55 19.61 -3.89 -5.89
C ASP A 55 18.68 -5.08 -5.56
N PHE A 56 18.64 -6.11 -6.39
CA PHE A 56 17.91 -7.34 -6.13
C PHE A 56 18.30 -7.97 -4.78
N TYR A 57 19.59 -8.14 -4.55
CA TYR A 57 20.10 -8.71 -3.30
C TYR A 57 19.96 -7.75 -2.12
N LYS A 58 20.27 -6.46 -2.34
CA LYS A 58 20.17 -5.43 -1.30
C LYS A 58 18.75 -5.29 -0.77
N ARG A 59 17.74 -5.50 -1.63
CA ARG A 59 16.33 -5.32 -1.32
C ARG A 59 15.53 -6.61 -1.18
N ALA A 60 16.20 -7.77 -1.13
CA ALA A 60 15.57 -9.09 -1.07
C ALA A 60 14.42 -9.23 -2.09
N GLY A 61 14.65 -8.84 -3.36
CA GLY A 61 13.68 -8.93 -4.44
C GLY A 61 12.48 -7.96 -4.35
N ILE A 62 12.43 -7.07 -3.37
CA ILE A 62 11.31 -6.13 -3.16
C ILE A 62 11.31 -5.06 -4.24
N VAL A 63 10.27 -5.06 -5.10
CA VAL A 63 10.12 -4.13 -6.23
C VAL A 63 9.24 -2.92 -5.92
N HIS A 64 8.35 -3.01 -4.92
CA HIS A 64 7.51 -1.90 -4.45
C HIS A 64 7.21 -2.03 -2.95
N ARG A 65 6.53 -1.02 -2.40
CA ARG A 65 6.17 -1.02 -0.98
C ARG A 65 4.78 -0.48 -0.74
N ILE A 66 4.18 -0.93 0.36
CA ILE A 66 2.96 -0.36 0.96
C ILE A 66 3.28 0.09 2.39
N ASP A 67 2.46 0.96 2.97
CA ASP A 67 2.70 1.50 4.31
C ASP A 67 2.64 0.41 5.39
N LYS A 68 3.25 0.65 6.56
CA LYS A 68 3.29 -0.28 7.70
C LYS A 68 1.92 -0.81 8.07
N GLU A 69 0.93 0.08 8.22
CA GLU A 69 -0.44 -0.28 8.60
C GLU A 69 -1.32 -0.68 7.39
N THR A 70 -0.88 -0.50 6.15
CA THR A 70 -1.60 -1.01 4.98
C THR A 70 -1.42 -2.53 4.90
N SER A 71 -2.52 -3.25 4.78
CA SER A 71 -2.53 -4.70 4.51
C SER A 71 -2.71 -4.99 3.02
N GLY A 72 -2.45 -6.22 2.60
CA GLY A 72 -2.75 -6.72 1.26
C GLY A 72 -1.51 -6.99 0.41
N ILE A 73 -1.69 -6.98 -0.89
CA ILE A 73 -0.75 -7.53 -1.86
C ILE A 73 0.58 -6.81 -1.89
N LEU A 74 1.64 -7.60 -1.82
CA LEU A 74 3.02 -7.19 -2.08
C LEU A 74 3.65 -8.17 -3.09
N VAL A 75 4.26 -7.62 -4.15
CA VAL A 75 4.97 -8.39 -5.18
C VAL A 75 6.47 -8.37 -4.90
N VAL A 76 7.08 -9.54 -4.98
CA VAL A 76 8.52 -9.75 -4.80
C VAL A 76 9.04 -10.52 -6.01
N ALA A 77 10.20 -10.16 -6.54
CA ALA A 77 10.90 -10.90 -7.56
C ALA A 77 11.80 -11.97 -6.92
N LEU A 78 11.88 -13.16 -7.49
CA LEU A 78 12.71 -14.25 -6.98
C LEU A 78 14.04 -14.41 -7.73
N ASN A 79 14.25 -13.66 -8.82
CA ASN A 79 15.52 -13.60 -9.56
C ASN A 79 15.76 -12.19 -10.12
N LYS A 80 17.00 -11.92 -10.57
CA LYS A 80 17.43 -10.59 -11.05
C LYS A 80 16.65 -10.14 -12.28
N GLU A 81 16.45 -11.02 -13.27
CA GLU A 81 15.74 -10.69 -14.52
C GLU A 81 14.31 -10.23 -14.22
N SER A 82 13.61 -10.97 -13.36
CA SER A 82 12.26 -10.64 -12.92
C SER A 82 12.22 -9.34 -12.11
N PHE A 83 13.25 -9.09 -11.30
CA PHE A 83 13.36 -7.85 -10.52
C PHE A 83 13.49 -6.62 -11.42
N GLU A 84 14.39 -6.66 -12.40
CA GLU A 84 14.60 -5.57 -13.36
C GLU A 84 13.34 -5.33 -14.21
N ASN A 85 12.74 -6.41 -14.72
CA ASN A 85 11.51 -6.35 -15.51
C ASN A 85 10.35 -5.71 -14.70
N LEU A 86 10.11 -6.19 -13.48
CA LEU A 86 9.06 -5.64 -12.63
C LEU A 86 9.33 -4.18 -12.24
N GLN A 87 10.59 -3.82 -11.92
CA GLN A 87 10.93 -2.43 -11.67
C GLN A 87 10.62 -1.52 -12.88
N LEU A 88 10.93 -2.00 -14.09
CA LEU A 88 10.60 -1.29 -15.33
C LEU A 88 9.09 -1.12 -15.48
N GLN A 89 8.29 -2.17 -15.25
CA GLN A 89 6.84 -2.09 -15.31
C GLN A 89 6.26 -1.07 -14.28
N PHE A 90 6.81 -1.03 -13.05
CA PHE A 90 6.43 -0.01 -12.05
C PHE A 90 6.82 1.40 -12.49
N LYS A 91 8.02 1.58 -13.04
CA LYS A 91 8.53 2.86 -13.56
C LYS A 91 7.68 3.38 -14.72
N GLU A 92 7.30 2.50 -15.63
CA GLU A 92 6.48 2.81 -16.81
C GLU A 92 4.98 2.87 -16.50
N ARG A 93 4.58 2.65 -15.23
CA ARG A 93 3.17 2.68 -14.79
C ARG A 93 2.29 1.61 -15.46
N LYS A 94 2.88 0.49 -15.88
CA LYS A 94 2.18 -0.67 -16.46
C LYS A 94 1.51 -1.56 -15.39
N VAL A 95 1.90 -1.41 -14.13
CA VAL A 95 1.31 -2.12 -12.99
C VAL A 95 0.08 -1.36 -12.49
N SER A 96 -1.10 -1.99 -12.55
CA SER A 96 -2.32 -1.45 -11.96
C SER A 96 -2.53 -2.02 -10.56
N LYS A 97 -2.97 -1.16 -9.64
CA LYS A 97 -3.19 -1.48 -8.22
C LYS A 97 -4.54 -0.93 -7.80
N THR A 98 -5.31 -1.76 -7.10
CA THR A 98 -6.59 -1.35 -6.53
C THR A 98 -6.53 -1.45 -5.01
N TYR A 99 -6.95 -0.39 -4.34
CA TYR A 99 -7.02 -0.31 -2.89
C TYR A 99 -8.46 -0.08 -2.46
N ILE A 100 -8.79 -0.57 -1.26
CA ILE A 100 -10.05 -0.29 -0.57
C ILE A 100 -9.75 0.56 0.65
N ALA A 101 -10.49 1.67 0.79
CA ALA A 101 -10.40 2.55 1.96
C ALA A 101 -11.77 2.94 2.48
N LEU A 102 -11.90 3.05 3.81
CA LEU A 102 -13.01 3.72 4.46
C LEU A 102 -12.58 5.13 4.83
N VAL A 103 -13.36 6.14 4.44
CA VAL A 103 -13.03 7.55 4.67
C VAL A 103 -14.13 8.28 5.44
N HIS A 104 -13.77 9.37 6.10
CA HIS A 104 -14.72 10.29 6.73
C HIS A 104 -15.45 11.14 5.70
N GLY A 105 -16.72 11.38 5.95
CA GLY A 105 -17.59 12.21 5.12
C GLY A 105 -18.20 11.45 3.94
N HIS A 106 -19.14 12.09 3.27
CA HIS A 106 -19.75 11.63 2.03
C HIS A 106 -19.19 12.42 0.87
N LEU A 107 -18.61 11.71 -0.09
CA LEU A 107 -18.15 12.32 -1.34
C LEU A 107 -19.37 12.76 -2.17
N VAL A 108 -19.27 13.93 -2.79
CA VAL A 108 -20.32 14.46 -3.67
C VAL A 108 -20.39 13.64 -4.96
N SER A 109 -19.23 13.44 -5.62
CA SER A 109 -19.14 12.67 -6.86
C SER A 109 -18.92 11.20 -6.58
N GLU A 110 -19.59 10.33 -7.33
CA GLU A 110 -19.46 8.87 -7.21
C GLU A 110 -18.11 8.34 -7.71
N GLU A 111 -17.46 9.08 -8.59
CA GLU A 111 -16.10 8.78 -9.08
C GLU A 111 -15.37 10.08 -9.46
N GLY A 112 -14.04 10.00 -9.54
CA GLY A 112 -13.21 11.13 -9.92
C GLY A 112 -11.72 10.85 -9.81
N GLU A 113 -10.90 11.89 -10.07
CA GLU A 113 -9.45 11.84 -9.98
C GLU A 113 -8.93 12.94 -9.05
N ILE A 114 -8.03 12.59 -8.14
CA ILE A 114 -7.27 13.53 -7.32
C ILE A 114 -5.89 13.64 -7.95
N SER A 115 -5.57 14.80 -8.54
CA SER A 115 -4.33 15.07 -9.26
C SER A 115 -3.62 16.26 -8.63
N VAL A 116 -2.77 15.98 -7.62
CA VAL A 116 -1.99 17.01 -6.88
C VAL A 116 -0.62 16.45 -6.51
N SER A 117 0.39 17.32 -6.52
CA SER A 117 1.77 16.92 -6.22
C SER A 117 1.96 16.60 -4.75
N VAL A 118 2.67 15.50 -4.46
CA VAL A 118 2.97 15.03 -3.11
C VAL A 118 4.45 15.17 -2.81
N GLY A 119 4.78 15.78 -1.67
CA GLY A 119 6.14 15.96 -1.19
C GLY A 119 6.27 15.74 0.31
N ARG A 120 7.50 15.56 0.79
CA ARG A 120 7.81 15.50 2.22
C ARG A 120 7.75 16.92 2.80
N LEU A 121 6.98 17.11 3.87
CA LEU A 121 6.82 18.44 4.48
C LEU A 121 8.14 18.91 5.13
N PRO A 122 8.69 20.08 4.76
CA PRO A 122 9.95 20.59 5.32
C PRO A 122 9.92 20.73 6.84
N TRP A 123 8.80 21.21 7.39
CA TRP A 123 8.60 21.45 8.83
C TRP A 123 8.19 20.21 9.61
N ASN A 124 7.87 19.09 8.95
CA ASN A 124 7.56 17.82 9.61
C ASN A 124 7.97 16.64 8.72
N ARG A 125 9.23 16.25 8.77
CA ARG A 125 9.83 15.20 7.92
C ARG A 125 9.20 13.80 8.09
N LYS A 126 8.37 13.57 9.10
CA LYS A 126 7.58 12.33 9.27
C LYS A 126 6.30 12.33 8.42
N ARG A 127 5.91 13.49 7.88
CA ARG A 127 4.69 13.66 7.07
C ARG A 127 5.00 14.02 5.64
N PHE A 128 4.09 13.61 4.78
CA PHE A 128 3.96 14.05 3.41
C PHE A 128 2.71 14.91 3.29
N GLY A 129 2.67 15.77 2.30
CA GLY A 129 1.53 16.66 2.04
C GLY A 129 1.48 17.08 0.59
N VAL A 130 0.42 17.80 0.22
CA VAL A 130 0.37 18.51 -1.05
C VAL A 130 1.34 19.68 -0.96
N LEU A 131 2.28 19.74 -1.89
CA LEU A 131 3.37 20.71 -1.86
C LEU A 131 3.73 21.17 -3.28
N VAL A 132 3.88 22.49 -3.47
CA VAL A 132 4.46 23.08 -4.69
C VAL A 132 5.90 22.56 -4.81
N GLY A 133 6.30 22.07 -6.00
CA GLY A 133 7.59 21.40 -6.21
C GLY A 133 7.64 19.95 -5.72
N GLY A 134 6.56 19.41 -5.18
CA GLY A 134 6.41 17.98 -4.92
C GLY A 134 6.37 17.14 -6.20
N LYS A 135 6.44 15.82 -6.07
CA LYS A 135 6.35 14.91 -7.21
C LYS A 135 4.89 14.75 -7.64
N GLU A 136 4.62 14.86 -8.94
CA GLU A 136 3.30 14.61 -9.51
C GLU A 136 2.71 13.31 -9.00
N ALA A 137 1.43 13.35 -8.61
CA ALA A 137 0.71 12.20 -8.09
C ALA A 137 -0.75 12.25 -8.55
N LYS A 138 -1.29 11.07 -8.93
CA LYS A 138 -2.65 10.90 -9.42
C LYS A 138 -3.28 9.67 -8.80
N THR A 139 -4.51 9.81 -8.31
CA THR A 139 -5.30 8.72 -7.72
C THR A 139 -6.73 8.82 -8.22
N HIS A 140 -7.19 7.80 -8.92
CA HIS A 140 -8.59 7.62 -9.28
C HIS A 140 -9.34 7.07 -8.07
N TYR A 141 -10.57 7.52 -7.85
CA TYR A 141 -11.45 6.96 -6.83
C TYR A 141 -12.83 6.65 -7.40
N LYS A 142 -13.48 5.64 -6.82
CA LYS A 142 -14.88 5.27 -7.06
C LYS A 142 -15.54 4.98 -5.72
N VAL A 143 -16.74 5.54 -5.51
CA VAL A 143 -17.57 5.25 -4.34
C VAL A 143 -18.17 3.86 -4.48
N LEU A 144 -17.90 3.00 -3.51
CA LEU A 144 -18.50 1.67 -3.44
C LEU A 144 -19.76 1.67 -2.58
N LYS A 145 -19.74 2.45 -1.48
CA LYS A 145 -20.87 2.53 -0.55
C LYS A 145 -20.79 3.79 0.31
N LYS A 146 -21.90 4.49 0.48
CA LYS A 146 -22.12 5.52 1.52
C LYS A 146 -22.87 4.90 2.69
N TYR A 147 -22.44 5.16 3.91
CA TYR A 147 -23.07 4.66 5.13
C TYR A 147 -23.98 5.73 5.72
N GLN A 148 -24.93 5.34 6.61
CA GLN A 148 -25.80 6.34 7.31
C GLN A 148 -24.97 7.32 8.16
N LYS A 149 -23.96 6.80 8.87
CA LYS A 149 -22.93 7.64 9.49
C LYS A 149 -22.06 8.26 8.40
N PRO A 150 -21.44 9.42 8.60
CA PRO A 150 -20.71 10.14 7.55
C PRO A 150 -19.38 9.43 7.20
N PHE A 151 -19.49 8.24 6.62
CA PHE A 151 -18.39 7.43 6.10
C PHE A 151 -18.68 6.97 4.68
N THR A 152 -17.64 6.89 3.87
CA THR A 152 -17.72 6.36 2.51
C THR A 152 -16.67 5.27 2.30
N LEU A 153 -17.07 4.16 1.72
CA LEU A 153 -16.16 3.11 1.24
C LEU A 153 -15.76 3.41 -0.19
N LEU A 154 -14.46 3.46 -0.44
CA LEU A 154 -13.88 3.81 -1.74
C LEU A 154 -13.06 2.66 -2.31
N GLU A 155 -13.14 2.49 -3.62
CA GLU A 155 -12.12 1.88 -4.44
C GLU A 155 -11.17 2.98 -4.93
N LEU A 156 -9.87 2.71 -4.90
CA LEU A 156 -8.82 3.68 -5.23
C LEU A 156 -7.79 3.04 -6.16
N ILE A 157 -7.52 3.70 -7.29
CA ILE A 157 -6.55 3.24 -8.29
C ILE A 157 -5.46 4.30 -8.44
N PRO A 158 -4.37 4.23 -7.66
CA PRO A 158 -3.26 5.18 -7.77
C PRO A 158 -2.48 4.92 -9.08
N LYS A 159 -2.44 5.92 -9.96
CA LYS A 159 -1.66 5.91 -11.22
C LYS A 159 -0.16 6.15 -10.98
N THR A 160 0.20 6.65 -9.81
CA THR A 160 1.56 6.90 -9.34
C THR A 160 1.76 6.21 -8.00
N GLY A 161 2.99 6.16 -7.46
CA GLY A 161 3.30 5.47 -6.20
C GLY A 161 4.15 6.32 -5.25
N ARG A 162 3.66 7.52 -4.84
CA ARG A 162 4.38 8.36 -3.87
C ARG A 162 4.12 7.89 -2.45
N THR A 163 5.07 8.13 -1.56
CA THR A 163 4.92 7.78 -0.14
C THR A 163 3.67 8.45 0.42
N HIS A 164 2.84 7.68 1.12
CA HIS A 164 1.56 8.09 1.70
C HIS A 164 0.56 8.71 0.69
N GLN A 165 0.74 8.51 -0.62
CA GLN A 165 -0.03 9.20 -1.66
C GLN A 165 -1.54 9.18 -1.42
N ILE A 166 -2.14 7.99 -1.29
CA ILE A 166 -3.59 7.83 -1.09
C ILE A 166 -4.04 8.59 0.15
N ARG A 167 -3.30 8.48 1.25
CA ARG A 167 -3.61 9.12 2.54
C ARG A 167 -3.54 10.65 2.45
N VAL A 168 -2.53 11.19 1.75
CA VAL A 168 -2.36 12.62 1.49
C VAL A 168 -3.47 13.14 0.59
N HIS A 169 -3.77 12.44 -0.51
CA HIS A 169 -4.82 12.81 -1.46
C HIS A 169 -6.19 12.88 -0.79
N LEU A 170 -6.57 11.84 -0.04
CA LEU A 170 -7.85 11.80 0.66
C LEU A 170 -7.94 12.86 1.76
N LYS A 171 -6.84 13.15 2.47
CA LYS A 171 -6.78 14.27 3.42
C LYS A 171 -6.94 15.62 2.72
N TYR A 172 -6.26 15.84 1.59
CA TYR A 172 -6.39 17.06 0.79
C TYR A 172 -7.82 17.26 0.30
N PHE A 173 -8.48 16.18 -0.07
CA PHE A 173 -9.85 16.14 -0.53
C PHE A 173 -10.89 16.23 0.61
N ASN A 174 -10.46 16.52 1.85
CA ASN A 174 -11.25 16.59 3.07
C ASN A 174 -11.97 15.29 3.48
N HIS A 175 -11.56 14.16 2.93
CA HIS A 175 -12.05 12.83 3.26
C HIS A 175 -10.93 11.92 3.80
N PRO A 176 -10.33 12.22 4.96
CA PRO A 176 -9.22 11.43 5.48
C PRO A 176 -9.65 10.00 5.79
N ILE A 177 -8.68 9.07 5.70
CA ILE A 177 -8.93 7.65 5.97
C ILE A 177 -9.29 7.44 7.44
N PHE A 178 -10.29 6.59 7.69
CA PHE A 178 -10.70 6.15 9.03
C PHE A 178 -9.51 5.54 9.79
N GLY A 179 -9.25 6.00 11.02
CA GLY A 179 -8.16 5.53 11.86
C GLY A 179 -6.78 6.09 11.51
N ASP A 180 -6.64 6.99 10.54
CA ASP A 180 -5.34 7.55 10.16
C ASP A 180 -4.84 8.61 11.14
N PHE A 181 -3.95 8.18 12.04
CA PHE A 181 -3.41 9.04 13.10
C PHE A 181 -2.59 10.23 12.57
N LEU A 182 -2.01 10.10 11.38
CA LEU A 182 -1.23 11.20 10.78
C LEU A 182 -2.10 12.23 10.06
N TYR A 183 -3.20 11.80 9.44
CA TYR A 183 -3.93 12.64 8.49
C TYR A 183 -5.38 12.94 8.86
N ALA A 184 -6.08 12.12 9.69
CA ALA A 184 -7.45 12.39 10.12
C ALA A 184 -7.55 13.35 11.33
N GLY A 185 -6.41 13.68 11.95
CA GLY A 185 -6.37 14.46 13.20
C GLY A 185 -6.43 13.58 14.43
N ARG A 186 -5.73 14.01 15.51
CA ARG A 186 -5.52 13.19 16.72
C ARG A 186 -6.82 12.77 17.42
N LYS A 187 -7.78 13.69 17.57
CA LYS A 187 -9.06 13.43 18.25
C LYS A 187 -9.88 12.41 17.48
N THR A 188 -10.07 12.64 16.17
CA THR A 188 -10.80 11.76 15.26
C THR A 188 -10.18 10.37 15.22
N ALA A 189 -8.89 10.27 14.94
CA ALA A 189 -8.21 8.99 14.87
C ALA A 189 -8.23 8.20 16.20
N ARG A 190 -8.23 8.87 17.37
CA ARG A 190 -8.39 8.18 18.66
C ARG A 190 -9.77 7.53 18.81
N GLN A 191 -10.83 8.18 18.34
CA GLN A 191 -12.17 7.59 18.36
C GLN A 191 -12.27 6.42 17.38
N ASP A 192 -11.78 6.59 16.17
CA ASP A 192 -11.76 5.54 15.14
C ASP A 192 -11.03 4.29 15.65
N ARG A 193 -9.89 4.48 16.33
CA ARG A 193 -9.04 3.39 16.81
C ARG A 193 -9.60 2.60 17.99
N LYS A 194 -10.70 3.04 18.57
CA LYS A 194 -11.51 2.21 19.48
C LYS A 194 -12.24 1.09 18.74
N VAL A 195 -12.52 1.30 17.44
CA VAL A 195 -13.19 0.33 16.56
C VAL A 195 -12.18 -0.46 15.73
N LEU A 196 -11.19 0.22 15.15
CA LEU A 196 -10.15 -0.37 14.30
C LEU A 196 -8.77 0.16 14.73
N PRO A 197 -7.84 -0.66 15.29
CA PRO A 197 -6.57 -0.20 15.87
C PRO A 197 -5.52 0.25 14.83
N ARG A 198 -5.91 0.39 13.57
CA ARG A 198 -5.10 0.84 12.43
C ARG A 198 -5.93 1.72 11.50
N PHE A 199 -5.34 2.30 10.44
CA PHE A 199 -6.14 2.94 9.42
C PHE A 199 -6.75 1.91 8.44
N PHE A 200 -7.91 2.25 7.90
CA PHE A 200 -8.65 1.41 6.97
C PHE A 200 -8.14 1.60 5.53
N LEU A 201 -7.04 0.94 5.20
CA LEU A 201 -6.49 0.90 3.84
C LEU A 201 -5.96 -0.51 3.54
N HIS A 202 -6.38 -1.06 2.39
CA HIS A 202 -6.03 -2.40 1.98
C HIS A 202 -5.68 -2.45 0.49
N ALA A 203 -4.53 -2.99 0.14
CA ALA A 203 -4.09 -3.24 -1.23
C ALA A 203 -4.77 -4.53 -1.74
N GLN A 204 -5.98 -4.37 -2.31
CA GLN A 204 -6.86 -5.49 -2.63
C GLN A 204 -6.42 -6.25 -3.88
N LYS A 205 -6.10 -5.51 -4.97
CA LYS A 205 -5.76 -6.13 -6.25
C LYS A 205 -4.50 -5.54 -6.86
N ILE A 206 -3.79 -6.38 -7.59
CA ILE A 206 -2.69 -5.96 -8.44
C ILE A 206 -2.73 -6.73 -9.76
N ASN A 207 -2.48 -6.04 -10.87
CA ASN A 207 -2.28 -6.70 -12.15
C ASN A 207 -1.07 -6.12 -12.88
N PHE A 208 -0.34 -7.00 -13.57
CA PHE A 208 0.89 -6.69 -14.29
C PHE A 208 1.19 -7.78 -15.32
N LEU A 209 2.23 -7.60 -16.13
CA LEU A 209 2.72 -8.65 -17.03
C LEU A 209 3.70 -9.55 -16.28
N HIS A 210 3.48 -10.85 -16.32
CA HIS A 210 4.43 -11.81 -15.73
C HIS A 210 5.81 -11.63 -16.36
N PRO A 211 6.88 -11.41 -15.54
CA PRO A 211 8.19 -10.98 -16.05
C PRO A 211 8.82 -11.96 -17.03
N LYS A 212 8.57 -13.26 -16.90
CA LYS A 212 9.09 -14.31 -17.78
C LYS A 212 8.21 -14.57 -19.00
N THR A 213 6.91 -14.70 -18.80
CA THR A 213 5.99 -15.16 -19.86
C THR A 213 5.34 -14.04 -20.64
N GLY A 214 5.38 -12.79 -20.14
CA GLY A 214 4.69 -11.63 -20.72
C GLY A 214 3.17 -11.68 -20.62
N LYS A 215 2.60 -12.75 -20.04
CA LYS A 215 1.13 -12.87 -19.90
C LYS A 215 0.63 -11.91 -18.82
N LYS A 216 -0.53 -11.30 -19.07
CA LYS A 216 -1.21 -10.48 -18.06
C LYS A 216 -1.74 -11.37 -16.95
N ILE A 217 -1.38 -11.06 -15.71
CA ILE A 217 -1.80 -11.77 -14.50
C ILE A 217 -2.40 -10.80 -13.49
N GLU A 218 -3.34 -11.30 -12.70
CA GLU A 218 -4.00 -10.54 -11.64
C GLU A 218 -4.04 -11.38 -10.36
N PHE A 219 -3.82 -10.71 -9.23
CA PHE A 219 -3.94 -11.31 -7.90
C PHE A 219 -4.86 -10.46 -7.03
N GLU A 220 -5.58 -11.12 -6.13
CA GLU A 220 -6.48 -10.48 -5.17
C GLU A 220 -6.19 -10.97 -3.76
N SER A 221 -6.18 -10.03 -2.80
CA SER A 221 -6.18 -10.30 -1.37
C SER A 221 -7.54 -9.90 -0.80
N PRO A 222 -8.27 -10.82 -0.13
CA PRO A 222 -9.56 -10.50 0.45
C PRO A 222 -9.41 -9.55 1.63
N LEU A 223 -10.41 -8.68 1.84
CA LEU A 223 -10.44 -7.81 3.02
C LEU A 223 -10.22 -8.60 4.31
N PRO A 224 -9.26 -8.21 5.16
CA PRO A 224 -9.02 -8.82 6.46
C PRO A 224 -10.26 -8.81 7.38
N PRO A 225 -10.37 -9.79 8.30
CA PRO A 225 -11.53 -9.90 9.18
C PRO A 225 -11.85 -8.64 9.98
N GLU A 226 -10.84 -7.92 10.47
CA GLU A 226 -11.02 -6.67 11.24
C GLU A 226 -11.59 -5.53 10.38
N LEU A 227 -11.23 -5.46 9.09
CA LEU A 227 -11.81 -4.50 8.16
C LEU A 227 -13.27 -4.87 7.84
N LYS A 228 -13.55 -6.14 7.58
CA LYS A 228 -14.93 -6.61 7.37
C LYS A 228 -15.83 -6.33 8.59
N ARG A 229 -15.31 -6.55 9.82
CA ARG A 229 -16.02 -6.24 11.07
C ARG A 229 -16.30 -4.75 11.17
N THR A 230 -15.33 -3.90 10.86
CA THR A 230 -15.50 -2.44 10.86
C THR A 230 -16.62 -2.02 9.92
N LEU A 231 -16.69 -2.55 8.69
CA LEU A 231 -17.76 -2.24 7.74
C LEU A 231 -19.14 -2.65 8.25
N LYS A 232 -19.27 -3.78 8.98
CA LYS A 232 -20.52 -4.18 9.62
C LYS A 232 -20.97 -3.17 10.67
N ILE A 233 -20.03 -2.69 11.52
CA ILE A 233 -20.32 -1.67 12.56
C ILE A 233 -20.76 -0.34 11.93
N MET A 234 -20.22 0.04 10.76
CA MET A 234 -20.62 1.27 10.06
C MET A 234 -21.99 1.15 9.39
N GLY A 235 -22.42 -0.09 9.05
CA GLY A 235 -23.71 -0.35 8.41
C GLY A 235 -24.90 -0.44 9.35
N ASN A 236 -24.63 -0.48 10.65
CA ASN A 236 -25.62 -0.43 11.74
C ASN A 236 -25.66 1.02 12.31
#